data_b3e9b421063f6825e4d03d8cbd9838a3
#
_entry.id   b3e9b421063f6825e4d03d8cbd9838a3
#
_cell.length_a   1.000
_cell.length_b   1.000
_cell.length_c   1.000
_cell.angle_alpha   90.00
_cell.angle_beta   90.00
_cell.angle_gamma   90.00
#
_symmetry.space_group_name_H-M   'P 1'
#
loop_
_entity.id
_entity.type
_entity.pdbx_description
1 polymer ?
#
loop_
_entity_poly.entity_id
_entity_poly.type
_entity_poly.pdbx_seq_one_letter_code
_entity_poly.pdbx_strand_id
1 'polypeptide(L)'
;IMFMNYMDYSDDDCLNMFTRLQAQRMTNMFEQYWSILAQSTACSSPIVYAQDAGVDKIWSPEGNACETTIYPTIRLKNFGSEPLTSVLVKYTIDNGTPLSFAWTGNLAAEATTDVVLPETTVTIGTHTIRAYTELPNNIADPNNINDDWEIDFQIIDATPVSVPLLQGIETVAFPSNGWEVANPDGGITWERTTAAKKTGNASVYINNYDYDTAGNADSGVYDDFISPPIDLTSLQGATLDFQVAYASYTAAGTAGNTWDTLQVWLQPTCGGEPVLLYNKYSSDLATANNTTNVFTPTASQWRMETIELQPYTNLGNVRVVFRNRSHFENNLYIDDINIHAWAVGNNT
;
A
#
# COMPACT_ATOMS: atom_id res chain seq x y z
N ILE A 1 -12.11 46.44 -14.52
CA ILE A 1 -11.89 44.96 -14.47
C ILE A 1 -11.22 44.68 -13.14
N MET A 2 -11.82 43.80 -12.33
CA MET A 2 -11.38 43.57 -10.95
C MET A 2 -10.59 42.23 -10.85
N PHE A 3 -9.57 42.07 -11.68
CA PHE A 3 -8.77 40.89 -11.83
C PHE A 3 -8.00 40.49 -10.53
N MET A 4 -7.87 41.40 -9.57
CA MET A 4 -7.24 41.13 -8.27
C MET A 4 -8.24 40.63 -7.18
N ASN A 5 -9.50 40.39 -7.58
CA ASN A 5 -10.52 39.93 -6.64
C ASN A 5 -10.45 38.43 -6.48
N TYR A 6 -10.43 37.93 -5.24
CA TYR A 6 -10.43 36.49 -4.91
C TYR A 6 -11.64 35.70 -5.47
N MET A 7 -12.65 36.36 -6.00
CA MET A 7 -13.80 35.75 -6.68
C MET A 7 -13.67 35.75 -8.20
N ASP A 8 -12.52 36.12 -8.75
CA ASP A 8 -12.20 36.08 -10.18
C ASP A 8 -11.37 34.80 -10.50
N TYR A 9 -11.34 34.41 -11.75
CA TYR A 9 -10.54 33.29 -12.28
C TYR A 9 -9.14 33.71 -12.73
N SER A 10 -8.58 34.74 -12.11
CA SER A 10 -7.21 35.17 -12.35
C SER A 10 -6.21 34.29 -11.61
N ASP A 11 -4.94 34.35 -12.02
CA ASP A 11 -3.83 33.62 -11.36
C ASP A 11 -3.72 34.05 -9.90
N ASP A 12 -3.50 33.06 -9.00
CA ASP A 12 -3.48 33.26 -7.53
C ASP A 12 -2.49 34.34 -7.09
N ASP A 13 -1.38 34.48 -7.79
CA ASP A 13 -0.37 35.53 -7.52
C ASP A 13 -0.91 36.97 -7.71
N CYS A 14 -2.04 37.12 -8.41
CA CYS A 14 -2.69 38.40 -8.66
C CYS A 14 -3.87 38.66 -7.72
N LEU A 15 -4.33 37.70 -6.95
CA LEU A 15 -5.50 37.77 -6.09
C LEU A 15 -5.13 38.39 -4.72
N ASN A 16 -5.59 39.58 -4.43
CA ASN A 16 -5.24 40.26 -3.18
C ASN A 16 -6.35 41.13 -2.59
N MET A 17 -7.58 41.05 -3.09
CA MET A 17 -8.68 41.89 -2.61
C MET A 17 -10.05 41.24 -2.67
N PHE A 18 -10.93 41.73 -1.78
CA PHE A 18 -12.37 41.58 -1.87
C PHE A 18 -13.03 42.96 -2.06
N THR A 19 -14.16 43.03 -2.75
CA THR A 19 -14.95 44.26 -2.76
C THR A 19 -15.57 44.49 -1.38
N ARG A 20 -15.91 45.72 -1.08
CA ARG A 20 -16.60 46.08 0.17
C ARG A 20 -17.88 45.25 0.41
N LEU A 21 -18.66 45.01 -0.66
CA LEU A 21 -19.89 44.21 -0.54
C LEU A 21 -19.60 42.73 -0.32
N GLN A 22 -18.54 42.17 -0.90
CA GLN A 22 -18.10 40.80 -0.63
C GLN A 22 -17.63 40.67 0.83
N ALA A 23 -16.80 41.58 1.30
CA ALA A 23 -16.36 41.62 2.69
C ALA A 23 -17.53 41.70 3.67
N GLN A 24 -18.50 42.59 3.39
CA GLN A 24 -19.71 42.73 4.21
C GLN A 24 -20.55 41.45 4.20
N ARG A 25 -20.72 40.81 3.05
CA ARG A 25 -21.42 39.53 2.97
C ARG A 25 -20.73 38.43 3.76
N MET A 26 -19.39 38.32 3.65
CA MET A 26 -18.61 37.36 4.44
C MET A 26 -18.77 37.60 5.94
N THR A 27 -18.71 38.86 6.40
CA THR A 27 -18.92 39.21 7.79
C THR A 27 -20.33 38.83 8.27
N ASN A 28 -21.36 39.16 7.51
CA ASN A 28 -22.72 38.81 7.86
C ASN A 28 -22.95 37.29 7.93
N MET A 29 -22.38 36.55 6.96
CA MET A 29 -22.46 35.08 6.96
C MET A 29 -21.71 34.48 8.15
N PHE A 30 -20.54 35.01 8.47
CA PHE A 30 -19.76 34.58 9.62
C PHE A 30 -20.52 34.81 10.92
N GLU A 31 -21.09 36.00 11.14
CA GLU A 31 -21.86 36.35 12.33
C GLU A 31 -23.14 35.48 12.47
N GLN A 32 -23.79 35.17 11.33
CA GLN A 32 -25.06 34.45 11.33
C GLN A 32 -24.89 32.95 11.52
N TYR A 33 -23.89 32.34 10.90
CA TYR A 33 -23.75 30.86 10.84
C TYR A 33 -22.55 30.31 11.58
N TRP A 34 -21.52 31.11 11.78
CA TRP A 34 -20.25 30.66 12.37
C TRP A 34 -19.73 31.57 13.50
N SER A 35 -20.64 32.24 14.20
CA SER A 35 -20.28 33.12 15.32
C SER A 35 -19.45 32.40 16.41
N ILE A 36 -19.57 31.10 16.54
CA ILE A 36 -18.73 30.25 17.42
C ILE A 36 -17.23 30.34 17.04
N LEU A 37 -16.88 30.57 15.78
CA LEU A 37 -15.49 30.73 15.37
C LEU A 37 -14.89 32.06 15.88
N ALA A 38 -15.72 33.08 16.10
CA ALA A 38 -15.27 34.33 16.70
C ALA A 38 -14.81 34.17 18.15
N GLN A 39 -15.24 33.08 18.81
CA GLN A 39 -14.85 32.73 20.17
C GLN A 39 -13.65 31.74 20.17
N SER A 40 -13.17 31.33 18.99
CA SER A 40 -12.03 30.45 18.88
C SER A 40 -10.77 31.13 19.40
N THR A 41 -10.05 30.45 20.27
CA THR A 41 -8.73 30.85 20.75
C THR A 41 -7.59 30.46 19.82
N ALA A 42 -7.89 29.87 18.66
CA ALA A 42 -6.88 29.40 17.70
C ALA A 42 -5.96 30.52 17.17
N CYS A 43 -6.43 31.77 17.21
CA CYS A 43 -5.62 32.96 16.86
C CYS A 43 -5.02 33.67 18.07
N SER A 44 -5.23 33.18 19.28
CA SER A 44 -4.49 33.66 20.45
C SER A 44 -3.07 33.12 20.43
N SER A 45 -2.13 33.85 21.02
CA SER A 45 -0.78 33.29 21.18
C SER A 45 -0.89 31.95 21.89
N PRO A 46 -0.24 30.88 21.36
CA PRO A 46 -0.28 29.58 22.01
C PRO A 46 0.18 29.71 23.46
N ILE A 47 -0.52 29.05 24.37
CA ILE A 47 -0.04 28.95 25.75
C ILE A 47 1.21 28.07 25.69
N VAL A 48 2.34 28.64 26.02
CA VAL A 48 3.60 27.88 26.15
C VAL A 48 3.80 27.56 27.62
N TYR A 49 3.81 26.29 27.95
CA TYR A 49 4.09 25.82 29.31
C TYR A 49 5.61 25.72 29.53
N ALA A 50 6.05 25.77 30.77
CA ALA A 50 7.47 25.59 31.10
C ALA A 50 7.88 24.14 30.87
N GLN A 51 7.04 23.20 31.27
CA GLN A 51 7.23 21.77 31.14
C GLN A 51 6.12 21.20 30.26
N ASP A 52 6.44 20.73 29.09
CA ASP A 52 5.54 20.18 28.10
C ASP A 52 6.35 19.28 27.14
N ALA A 53 6.07 18.01 27.11
CA ALA A 53 6.80 17.06 26.27
C ALA A 53 5.82 16.08 25.63
N GLY A 54 6.09 15.67 24.39
CA GLY A 54 5.20 14.75 23.69
C GLY A 54 5.90 13.92 22.64
N VAL A 55 5.16 12.99 22.09
CA VAL A 55 5.57 12.16 20.96
C VAL A 55 5.13 12.85 19.68
N ASP A 56 6.10 13.40 18.94
CA ASP A 56 5.87 14.11 17.68
C ASP A 56 5.59 13.13 16.51
N LYS A 57 6.17 11.93 16.57
CA LYS A 57 5.98 10.86 15.58
C LYS A 57 6.45 9.51 16.11
N ILE A 58 5.86 8.44 15.59
CA ILE A 58 6.41 7.08 15.66
C ILE A 58 7.03 6.76 14.31
N TRP A 59 8.33 6.42 14.28
CA TRP A 59 9.08 6.05 13.09
C TRP A 59 9.06 4.56 12.80
N SER A 60 9.02 3.73 13.85
CA SER A 60 9.04 2.28 13.76
C SER A 60 8.22 1.68 14.90
N PRO A 61 7.44 0.63 14.64
CA PRO A 61 7.16 0.05 13.31
C PRO A 61 6.30 0.98 12.46
N GLU A 62 6.46 0.97 11.13
CA GLU A 62 5.63 1.71 10.17
C GLU A 62 5.27 0.79 8.99
N GLY A 63 3.99 0.78 8.59
CA GLY A 63 3.52 -0.04 7.47
C GLY A 63 3.65 -1.55 7.74
N ASN A 64 4.29 -2.27 6.81
CA ASN A 64 4.43 -3.72 6.87
C ASN A 64 5.82 -4.13 7.39
N ALA A 65 5.86 -5.01 8.38
CA ALA A 65 7.08 -5.64 8.90
C ALA A 65 6.92 -7.18 8.91
N CYS A 66 8.03 -7.91 8.96
CA CYS A 66 8.02 -9.37 9.02
C CYS A 66 8.56 -9.91 10.35
N GLU A 67 9.30 -9.10 11.06
CA GLU A 67 9.87 -9.51 12.35
C GLU A 67 8.83 -9.33 13.44
N THR A 68 8.60 -10.39 14.20
CA THR A 68 7.69 -10.35 15.36
C THR A 68 8.29 -9.65 16.57
N THR A 69 9.62 -9.47 16.61
CA THR A 69 10.29 -8.64 17.60
C THR A 69 10.50 -7.24 17.02
N ILE A 70 9.87 -6.24 17.62
CA ILE A 70 9.92 -4.87 17.19
C ILE A 70 10.71 -4.00 18.18
N TYR A 71 11.38 -2.98 17.69
CA TYR A 71 12.09 -1.95 18.44
C TYR A 71 11.44 -0.59 18.13
N PRO A 72 10.37 -0.21 18.89
CA PRO A 72 9.69 1.01 18.57
C PRO A 72 10.63 2.21 18.64
N THR A 73 10.58 3.06 17.63
CA THR A 73 11.38 4.30 17.59
C THR A 73 10.43 5.48 17.44
N ILE A 74 10.52 6.40 18.40
CA ILE A 74 9.71 7.60 18.44
C ILE A 74 10.55 8.85 18.25
N ARG A 75 9.91 9.92 17.79
CA ARG A 75 10.44 11.28 17.91
C ARG A 75 9.83 11.93 19.16
N LEU A 76 10.69 12.11 20.16
CA LEU A 76 10.37 12.91 21.35
C LEU A 76 10.56 14.38 21.02
N LYS A 77 9.60 15.22 21.40
CA LYS A 77 9.67 16.67 21.27
C LYS A 77 9.49 17.35 22.63
N ASN A 78 10.30 18.39 22.86
CA ASN A 78 10.09 19.33 23.95
C ASN A 78 9.22 20.49 23.45
N PHE A 79 7.97 20.52 23.82
CA PHE A 79 7.05 21.63 23.53
C PHE A 79 7.11 22.73 24.56
N GLY A 80 7.82 22.50 25.67
CA GLY A 80 8.00 23.45 26.77
C GLY A 80 9.01 24.54 26.46
N SER A 81 8.98 25.62 27.26
CA SER A 81 9.94 26.73 27.17
C SER A 81 11.25 26.47 27.92
N GLU A 82 11.26 25.51 28.84
CA GLU A 82 12.45 25.10 29.58
C GLU A 82 13.07 23.83 28.98
N PRO A 83 14.40 23.63 29.14
CA PRO A 83 15.05 22.41 28.67
C PRO A 83 14.46 21.15 29.30
N LEU A 84 14.14 20.14 28.49
CA LEU A 84 13.71 18.83 28.94
C LEU A 84 14.93 17.97 29.29
N THR A 85 15.07 17.58 30.55
CA THR A 85 16.19 16.78 31.03
C THR A 85 15.82 15.34 31.36
N SER A 86 14.53 15.09 31.60
CA SER A 86 13.99 13.74 31.81
C SER A 86 12.51 13.68 31.44
N VAL A 87 12.06 12.55 30.96
CA VAL A 87 10.64 12.24 30.72
C VAL A 87 10.40 10.75 30.76
N LEU A 88 9.26 10.32 31.27
CA LEU A 88 8.83 8.93 31.20
C LEU A 88 8.08 8.73 29.89
N VAL A 89 8.66 7.98 28.97
CA VAL A 89 8.01 7.54 27.73
C VAL A 89 7.34 6.20 28.01
N LYS A 90 6.08 6.08 27.60
CA LYS A 90 5.33 4.81 27.65
C LYS A 90 4.80 4.46 26.29
N TYR A 91 4.63 3.17 26.03
CA TYR A 91 3.93 2.71 24.85
C TYR A 91 3.10 1.47 25.12
N THR A 92 2.05 1.29 24.34
CA THR A 92 1.17 0.11 24.34
C THR A 92 1.05 -0.46 22.93
N ILE A 93 0.87 -1.78 22.84
CA ILE A 93 0.44 -2.45 21.63
C ILE A 93 -0.99 -2.95 21.89
N ASP A 94 -1.92 -2.66 20.95
CA ASP A 94 -3.33 -3.09 21.00
C ASP A 94 -4.02 -2.76 22.32
N ASN A 95 -3.72 -1.59 22.89
CA ASN A 95 -4.20 -1.18 24.21
C ASN A 95 -3.83 -2.14 25.36
N GLY A 96 -2.76 -2.90 25.19
CA GLY A 96 -2.23 -3.79 26.22
C GLY A 96 -1.57 -3.07 27.39
N THR A 97 -0.83 -3.82 28.21
CA THR A 97 -0.10 -3.24 29.37
C THR A 97 1.00 -2.29 28.90
N PRO A 98 1.06 -1.05 29.40
CA PRO A 98 2.08 -0.11 29.02
C PRO A 98 3.49 -0.58 29.40
N LEU A 99 4.41 -0.49 28.45
CA LEU A 99 5.84 -0.59 28.68
C LEU A 99 6.42 0.80 28.87
N SER A 100 7.42 0.94 29.72
CA SER A 100 7.94 2.25 30.15
C SER A 100 9.43 2.36 29.90
N PHE A 101 9.86 3.55 29.46
CA PHE A 101 11.25 3.91 29.24
C PHE A 101 11.52 5.28 29.83
N ALA A 102 12.46 5.38 30.77
CA ALA A 102 12.87 6.64 31.35
C ALA A 102 13.96 7.28 30.47
N TRP A 103 13.57 8.28 29.70
CA TRP A 103 14.52 9.06 28.90
C TRP A 103 15.19 10.13 29.76
N THR A 104 16.51 10.32 29.54
CA THR A 104 17.29 11.42 30.13
C THR A 104 18.19 12.04 29.09
N GLY A 105 18.33 13.37 29.14
CA GLY A 105 19.13 14.10 28.15
C GLY A 105 19.19 15.58 28.45
N ASN A 106 19.33 16.41 27.43
CA ASN A 106 19.18 17.85 27.49
C ASN A 106 18.60 18.32 26.15
N LEU A 107 17.28 18.39 26.07
CA LEU A 107 16.57 18.77 24.85
C LEU A 107 16.06 20.20 25.02
N ALA A 108 16.60 21.12 24.21
CA ALA A 108 16.19 22.53 24.26
C ALA A 108 14.70 22.70 23.90
N ALA A 109 14.13 23.86 24.24
CA ALA A 109 12.77 24.23 23.84
C ALA A 109 12.59 24.04 22.32
N GLU A 110 11.45 23.49 21.93
CA GLU A 110 11.06 23.17 20.53
C GLU A 110 11.96 22.16 19.80
N ALA A 111 12.98 21.62 20.46
CA ALA A 111 13.87 20.62 19.85
C ALA A 111 13.24 19.21 19.89
N THR A 112 13.73 18.36 19.01
CA THR A 112 13.34 16.95 18.90
C THR A 112 14.54 16.02 19.02
N THR A 113 14.32 14.78 19.44
CA THR A 113 15.29 13.69 19.40
C THR A 113 14.59 12.37 19.14
N ASP A 114 15.26 11.48 18.39
CA ASP A 114 14.73 10.16 18.16
C ASP A 114 15.16 9.23 19.31
N VAL A 115 14.22 8.43 19.81
CA VAL A 115 14.37 7.54 20.96
C VAL A 115 13.97 6.13 20.58
N VAL A 116 14.88 5.18 20.73
CA VAL A 116 14.58 3.75 20.59
C VAL A 116 14.05 3.24 21.92
N LEU A 117 12.86 2.68 21.90
CA LEU A 117 12.20 2.12 23.08
C LEU A 117 12.57 0.65 23.28
N PRO A 118 12.37 0.07 24.47
CA PRO A 118 12.58 -1.34 24.72
C PRO A 118 11.85 -2.21 23.71
N GLU A 119 12.49 -3.33 23.33
CA GLU A 119 11.88 -4.30 22.42
C GLU A 119 10.60 -4.91 22.98
N THR A 120 9.71 -5.32 22.10
CA THR A 120 8.56 -6.14 22.43
C THR A 120 8.27 -7.12 21.30
N THR A 121 7.59 -8.22 21.64
CA THR A 121 7.17 -9.22 20.66
C THR A 121 5.68 -9.06 20.38
N VAL A 122 5.33 -9.07 19.10
CA VAL A 122 3.96 -9.01 18.60
C VAL A 122 3.64 -10.24 17.77
N THR A 123 2.37 -10.51 17.53
CA THR A 123 1.92 -11.64 16.71
C THR A 123 1.87 -11.23 15.23
N ILE A 124 1.66 -12.22 14.34
CA ILE A 124 1.28 -11.93 12.96
C ILE A 124 -0.10 -11.30 12.94
N GLY A 125 -0.30 -10.25 12.13
CA GLY A 125 -1.55 -9.53 12.00
C GLY A 125 -1.39 -8.02 12.07
N THR A 126 -2.51 -7.32 12.08
CA THR A 126 -2.57 -5.85 12.23
C THR A 126 -2.54 -5.49 13.71
N HIS A 127 -1.74 -4.51 14.04
CA HIS A 127 -1.53 -4.01 15.40
C HIS A 127 -1.59 -2.49 15.41
N THR A 128 -1.95 -1.93 16.56
CA THR A 128 -1.89 -0.50 16.83
C THR A 128 -0.85 -0.23 17.89
N ILE A 129 0.10 0.68 17.63
CA ILE A 129 1.04 1.18 18.63
C ILE A 129 0.67 2.60 19.02
N ARG A 130 0.53 2.86 20.32
CA ARG A 130 0.37 4.18 20.91
C ARG A 130 1.55 4.45 21.84
N ALA A 131 2.27 5.52 21.60
CA ALA A 131 3.33 6.00 22.48
C ALA A 131 2.97 7.35 23.07
N TYR A 132 3.32 7.58 24.34
CA TYR A 132 2.99 8.82 25.03
C TYR A 132 4.02 9.15 26.11
N THR A 133 4.02 10.40 26.54
CA THR A 133 4.94 10.91 27.57
C THR A 133 4.19 11.16 28.90
N GLU A 134 4.94 11.08 29.99
CA GLU A 134 4.48 11.47 31.30
C GLU A 134 5.64 12.14 32.09
N LEU A 135 5.31 13.05 32.98
CA LEU A 135 6.22 13.62 33.96
C LEU A 135 7.49 14.27 33.35
N PRO A 136 7.36 15.23 32.39
CA PRO A 136 8.51 16.01 31.95
C PRO A 136 9.22 16.66 33.16
N ASN A 137 10.52 16.44 33.27
CA ASN A 137 11.35 16.90 34.40
C ASN A 137 10.77 16.55 35.80
N ASN A 138 10.05 15.40 35.89
CA ASN A 138 9.34 14.93 37.09
C ASN A 138 8.18 15.84 37.56
N ILE A 139 7.62 16.65 36.66
CA ILE A 139 6.49 17.53 36.91
C ILE A 139 5.30 17.06 36.05
N ALA A 140 4.07 17.20 36.50
CA ALA A 140 2.91 16.87 35.71
C ALA A 140 2.87 17.76 34.46
N ASP A 141 2.65 17.13 33.29
CA ASP A 141 2.45 17.86 32.05
C ASP A 141 1.09 18.56 32.07
N PRO A 142 1.03 19.88 31.87
CA PRO A 142 -0.24 20.60 31.85
C PRO A 142 -0.99 20.53 30.51
N ASN A 143 -0.35 19.98 29.46
CA ASN A 143 -0.86 19.95 28.10
C ASN A 143 -0.91 18.54 27.51
N ASN A 144 -1.85 17.74 27.97
CA ASN A 144 -1.96 16.33 27.55
C ASN A 144 -2.49 16.13 26.12
N ILE A 145 -2.63 17.18 25.31
CA ILE A 145 -3.16 17.07 23.94
C ILE A 145 -2.07 16.62 22.96
N ASN A 146 -0.82 16.93 23.27
CA ASN A 146 0.34 16.64 22.42
C ASN A 146 1.22 15.49 22.97
N ASP A 147 0.80 14.86 24.07
CA ASP A 147 1.58 13.83 24.76
C ASP A 147 1.77 12.59 23.91
N ASP A 148 0.79 12.21 23.09
CA ASP A 148 0.74 10.91 22.45
C ASP A 148 0.66 10.93 20.92
N TRP A 149 1.10 9.83 20.35
CA TRP A 149 0.96 9.50 18.94
C TRP A 149 0.56 8.04 18.78
N GLU A 150 -0.31 7.76 17.80
CA GLU A 150 -0.79 6.42 17.53
C GLU A 150 -0.71 6.13 16.02
N ILE A 151 -0.27 4.91 15.67
CA ILE A 151 -0.27 4.42 14.29
C ILE A 151 -0.63 2.93 14.25
N ASP A 152 -1.17 2.52 13.12
CA ASP A 152 -1.34 1.11 12.79
C ASP A 152 -0.15 0.59 12.00
N PHE A 153 0.21 -0.68 12.23
CA PHE A 153 1.22 -1.42 11.48
C PHE A 153 0.82 -2.88 11.33
N GLN A 154 1.44 -3.59 10.41
CA GLN A 154 1.13 -5.00 10.17
C GLN A 154 2.39 -5.87 10.24
N ILE A 155 2.29 -6.98 10.96
CA ILE A 155 3.28 -8.07 10.89
C ILE A 155 2.77 -9.09 9.86
N ILE A 156 3.52 -9.23 8.78
CA ILE A 156 3.18 -10.14 7.68
C ILE A 156 3.74 -11.53 7.99
N ASP A 157 2.95 -12.57 7.72
CA ASP A 157 3.49 -13.92 7.67
C ASP A 157 4.42 -14.07 6.45
N ALA A 158 5.71 -14.05 6.73
CA ALA A 158 6.74 -14.23 5.73
C ALA A 158 7.23 -15.68 5.62
N THR A 159 6.54 -16.62 6.26
CA THR A 159 6.91 -18.03 6.20
C THR A 159 6.82 -18.54 4.75
N PRO A 160 7.94 -18.90 4.11
CA PRO A 160 7.91 -19.28 2.71
C PRO A 160 7.35 -20.68 2.53
N VAL A 161 6.61 -20.87 1.46
CA VAL A 161 6.24 -22.21 0.98
C VAL A 161 7.38 -22.81 0.17
N SER A 162 7.46 -24.14 0.17
CA SER A 162 8.46 -24.85 -0.62
C SER A 162 8.13 -24.87 -2.11
N VAL A 163 9.16 -24.84 -2.95
CA VAL A 163 9.02 -25.11 -4.38
C VAL A 163 9.16 -26.62 -4.66
N PRO A 164 8.47 -27.18 -5.69
CA PRO A 164 7.63 -26.47 -6.65
C PRO A 164 6.33 -25.96 -6.04
N LEU A 165 5.97 -24.71 -6.34
CA LEU A 165 4.66 -24.14 -6.04
C LEU A 165 3.77 -24.26 -7.26
N LEU A 166 2.74 -25.10 -7.17
CA LEU A 166 1.78 -25.33 -8.24
C LEU A 166 0.43 -24.71 -7.89
N GLN A 167 -0.12 -23.92 -8.80
CA GLN A 167 -1.46 -23.38 -8.66
C GLN A 167 -2.25 -23.56 -9.97
N GLY A 168 -3.12 -24.56 -9.98
CA GLY A 168 -4.02 -24.88 -11.11
C GLY A 168 -5.47 -24.42 -10.86
N ILE A 169 -5.73 -23.62 -9.81
CA ILE A 169 -7.04 -23.02 -9.51
C ILE A 169 -8.17 -24.05 -9.28
N GLU A 170 -7.82 -25.29 -8.92
CA GLU A 170 -8.78 -26.40 -8.80
C GLU A 170 -9.67 -26.32 -7.57
N THR A 171 -9.17 -25.72 -6.48
CA THR A 171 -9.92 -25.56 -5.23
C THR A 171 -11.10 -24.62 -5.42
N VAL A 172 -12.30 -25.03 -4.96
CA VAL A 172 -13.53 -24.24 -5.11
C VAL A 172 -13.47 -22.93 -4.32
N ALA A 173 -12.87 -22.95 -3.13
CA ALA A 173 -12.59 -21.73 -2.39
C ALA A 173 -11.51 -20.93 -3.13
N PHE A 174 -11.78 -19.65 -3.38
CA PHE A 174 -10.87 -18.74 -4.07
C PHE A 174 -10.82 -17.38 -3.34
N PRO A 175 -9.61 -16.79 -3.15
CA PRO A 175 -8.31 -17.42 -3.36
C PRO A 175 -8.04 -18.56 -2.38
N SER A 176 -7.07 -19.43 -2.67
CA SER A 176 -6.77 -20.63 -1.86
C SER A 176 -5.26 -20.88 -1.75
N ASN A 177 -4.86 -21.75 -0.84
CA ASN A 177 -3.46 -22.19 -0.67
C ASN A 177 -2.49 -21.03 -0.39
N GLY A 178 -2.92 -20.03 0.39
CA GLY A 178 -2.10 -18.85 0.72
C GLY A 178 -1.98 -17.81 -0.39
N TRP A 179 -2.67 -17.99 -1.51
CA TRP A 179 -2.83 -16.94 -2.52
C TRP A 179 -3.82 -15.88 -2.05
N GLU A 180 -3.61 -14.65 -2.47
CA GLU A 180 -4.38 -13.48 -2.09
C GLU A 180 -4.85 -12.71 -3.33
N VAL A 181 -5.94 -11.96 -3.21
CA VAL A 181 -6.40 -10.98 -4.21
C VAL A 181 -6.42 -9.61 -3.56
N ALA A 182 -5.73 -8.65 -4.17
CA ALA A 182 -5.84 -7.25 -3.80
C ALA A 182 -6.65 -6.50 -4.86
N ASN A 183 -7.72 -5.86 -4.39
CA ASN A 183 -8.69 -5.10 -5.20
C ASN A 183 -8.83 -3.70 -4.57
N PRO A 184 -7.95 -2.76 -4.90
CA PRO A 184 -7.90 -1.45 -4.24
C PRO A 184 -9.11 -0.56 -4.51
N ASP A 185 -9.78 -0.74 -5.64
CA ASP A 185 -10.94 0.09 -6.03
C ASP A 185 -12.29 -0.53 -5.61
N GLY A 186 -12.29 -1.80 -5.15
CA GLY A 186 -13.49 -2.54 -4.76
C GLY A 186 -14.41 -2.91 -5.92
N GLY A 187 -13.90 -2.80 -7.17
CA GLY A 187 -14.60 -3.13 -8.41
C GLY A 187 -14.48 -4.60 -8.81
N ILE A 188 -14.50 -4.83 -10.14
CA ILE A 188 -14.23 -6.15 -10.73
C ILE A 188 -12.78 -6.52 -10.44
N THR A 189 -12.55 -7.77 -10.07
CA THR A 189 -11.22 -8.27 -9.70
C THR A 189 -11.01 -9.71 -10.19
N TRP A 190 -9.87 -10.29 -9.83
CA TRP A 190 -9.56 -11.68 -10.14
C TRP A 190 -10.55 -12.66 -9.50
N GLU A 191 -11.09 -13.53 -10.30
CA GLU A 191 -12.06 -14.55 -9.88
C GLU A 191 -11.70 -15.92 -10.45
N ARG A 192 -12.18 -16.97 -9.78
CA ARG A 192 -12.14 -18.34 -10.28
C ARG A 192 -13.26 -18.57 -11.28
N THR A 193 -12.93 -19.15 -12.44
CA THR A 193 -13.96 -19.54 -13.42
C THR A 193 -13.80 -21.00 -13.86
N THR A 194 -14.92 -21.64 -14.17
CA THR A 194 -15.00 -22.95 -14.83
C THR A 194 -15.36 -22.85 -16.32
N ALA A 195 -15.61 -21.63 -16.79
CA ALA A 195 -15.98 -21.38 -18.19
C ALA A 195 -14.80 -21.63 -19.15
N ALA A 196 -13.57 -21.38 -18.69
CA ALA A 196 -12.36 -21.61 -19.44
C ALA A 196 -11.28 -22.22 -18.55
N LYS A 197 -10.40 -23.00 -19.12
CA LYS A 197 -9.27 -23.64 -18.46
C LYS A 197 -8.26 -24.15 -19.47
N LYS A 198 -7.00 -24.21 -19.09
CA LYS A 198 -5.97 -24.90 -19.86
C LYS A 198 -5.90 -26.36 -19.49
N THR A 199 -5.81 -26.65 -18.17
CA THR A 199 -5.90 -28.01 -17.64
C THR A 199 -6.95 -28.06 -16.52
N GLY A 200 -7.20 -29.23 -15.95
CA GLY A 200 -8.10 -29.40 -14.82
C GLY A 200 -9.54 -28.95 -15.07
N ASN A 201 -10.12 -28.21 -14.10
CA ASN A 201 -11.54 -27.85 -14.09
C ASN A 201 -11.81 -26.33 -14.07
N ALA A 202 -10.81 -25.52 -13.78
CA ALA A 202 -10.97 -24.08 -13.63
C ALA A 202 -9.69 -23.31 -13.97
N SER A 203 -9.80 -22.01 -14.12
CA SER A 203 -8.71 -21.05 -14.19
C SER A 203 -9.04 -19.80 -13.36
N VAL A 204 -8.09 -18.92 -13.17
CA VAL A 204 -8.34 -17.56 -12.70
C VAL A 204 -8.53 -16.62 -13.87
N TYR A 205 -9.47 -15.67 -13.75
CA TYR A 205 -9.69 -14.68 -14.80
C TYR A 205 -10.08 -13.33 -14.19
N ILE A 206 -9.97 -12.29 -15.01
CA ILE A 206 -10.54 -10.98 -14.71
C ILE A 206 -11.43 -10.55 -15.87
N ASN A 207 -12.62 -10.05 -15.53
CA ASN A 207 -13.62 -9.64 -16.50
C ASN A 207 -13.39 -8.20 -16.96
N ASN A 208 -12.35 -7.96 -17.75
CA ASN A 208 -12.04 -6.64 -18.30
C ASN A 208 -13.12 -6.15 -19.29
N TYR A 209 -13.91 -7.06 -19.86
CA TYR A 209 -14.97 -6.70 -20.80
C TYR A 209 -16.08 -5.85 -20.17
N ASP A 210 -16.41 -6.14 -18.92
CA ASP A 210 -17.42 -5.40 -18.15
C ASP A 210 -16.79 -4.44 -17.13
N TYR A 211 -15.48 -4.31 -17.12
CA TYR A 211 -14.77 -3.45 -16.17
C TYR A 211 -15.06 -1.99 -16.50
N ASP A 212 -16.03 -1.39 -15.80
CA ASP A 212 -16.41 0.00 -16.01
C ASP A 212 -15.32 0.95 -15.50
N THR A 213 -14.52 1.42 -16.44
CA THR A 213 -13.53 2.47 -16.19
C THR A 213 -14.11 3.87 -16.40
N ALA A 214 -15.43 4.02 -16.50
CA ALA A 214 -16.08 5.30 -16.73
C ALA A 214 -15.69 6.33 -15.64
N GLY A 215 -14.79 7.21 -15.98
CA GLY A 215 -14.20 8.22 -15.11
C GLY A 215 -12.81 7.86 -14.58
N ASN A 216 -12.28 6.67 -14.79
CA ASN A 216 -10.98 6.22 -14.29
C ASN A 216 -10.07 5.59 -15.34
N ALA A 217 -10.33 5.74 -16.62
CA ALA A 217 -9.57 5.12 -17.71
C ALA A 217 -8.04 5.32 -17.63
N ASP A 218 -7.58 6.37 -16.94
CA ASP A 218 -6.17 6.66 -16.68
C ASP A 218 -5.79 6.59 -15.19
N SER A 219 -6.66 6.12 -14.31
CA SER A 219 -6.45 6.20 -12.84
C SER A 219 -5.37 5.26 -12.31
N GLY A 220 -4.79 4.43 -13.15
CA GLY A 220 -3.79 3.44 -12.72
C GLY A 220 -4.37 2.35 -11.82
N VAL A 221 -5.69 2.16 -11.86
CA VAL A 221 -6.39 1.09 -11.15
C VAL A 221 -5.81 -0.25 -11.59
N TYR A 222 -5.57 -1.10 -10.62
CA TYR A 222 -5.00 -2.42 -10.85
C TYR A 222 -5.57 -3.42 -9.86
N ASP A 223 -5.58 -4.69 -10.28
CA ASP A 223 -5.95 -5.83 -9.45
C ASP A 223 -4.80 -6.82 -9.42
N ASP A 224 -4.44 -7.26 -8.23
CA ASP A 224 -3.33 -8.16 -8.03
C ASP A 224 -3.81 -9.55 -7.59
N PHE A 225 -3.28 -10.60 -8.22
CA PHE A 225 -3.33 -11.97 -7.76
C PHE A 225 -1.95 -12.36 -7.26
N ILE A 226 -1.81 -12.64 -5.97
CA ILE A 226 -0.55 -12.64 -5.23
C ILE A 226 -0.27 -14.03 -4.67
N SER A 227 0.94 -14.55 -4.94
CA SER A 227 1.37 -15.84 -4.39
C SER A 227 1.65 -15.79 -2.88
N PRO A 228 1.65 -16.94 -2.17
CA PRO A 228 2.31 -17.02 -0.86
C PRO A 228 3.81 -16.68 -0.98
N PRO A 229 4.48 -16.35 0.13
CA PRO A 229 5.92 -16.13 0.14
C PRO A 229 6.70 -17.35 -0.33
N ILE A 230 7.79 -17.13 -1.06
CA ILE A 230 8.69 -18.15 -1.60
C ILE A 230 10.11 -17.74 -1.26
N ASP A 231 10.91 -18.68 -0.73
CA ASP A 231 12.35 -18.44 -0.51
C ASP A 231 13.13 -18.76 -1.78
N LEU A 232 13.68 -17.73 -2.41
CA LEU A 232 14.56 -17.88 -3.58
C LEU A 232 16.03 -18.08 -3.19
N THR A 233 16.45 -17.77 -1.95
CA THR A 233 17.87 -17.81 -1.53
C THR A 233 18.42 -19.22 -1.48
N SER A 234 17.56 -20.18 -1.17
CA SER A 234 17.93 -21.62 -1.13
C SER A 234 18.06 -22.26 -2.51
N LEU A 235 17.69 -21.53 -3.57
CA LEU A 235 17.62 -22.06 -4.93
C LEU A 235 18.86 -21.68 -5.75
N GLN A 236 19.41 -22.64 -6.52
CA GLN A 236 20.48 -22.38 -7.49
C GLN A 236 19.96 -21.64 -8.72
N GLY A 237 18.67 -21.69 -8.96
CA GLY A 237 17.89 -21.02 -9.98
C GLY A 237 16.46 -21.48 -9.92
N ALA A 238 15.55 -20.65 -10.39
CA ALA A 238 14.13 -20.96 -10.44
C ALA A 238 13.50 -20.37 -11.69
N THR A 239 12.37 -20.94 -12.08
CA THR A 239 11.56 -20.53 -13.22
C THR A 239 10.11 -20.41 -12.79
N LEU A 240 9.44 -19.37 -13.26
CA LEU A 240 7.99 -19.22 -13.21
C LEU A 240 7.42 -19.52 -14.58
N ASP A 241 6.61 -20.57 -14.67
CA ASP A 241 5.79 -20.89 -15.85
C ASP A 241 4.33 -20.60 -15.55
N PHE A 242 3.58 -20.13 -16.53
CA PHE A 242 2.13 -20.00 -16.44
C PHE A 242 1.48 -20.01 -17.83
N GLN A 243 0.22 -20.40 -17.88
CA GLN A 243 -0.59 -20.33 -19.09
C GLN A 243 -1.40 -19.03 -19.08
N VAL A 244 -1.41 -18.31 -20.20
CA VAL A 244 -2.21 -17.10 -20.39
C VAL A 244 -3.11 -17.23 -21.61
N ALA A 245 -4.32 -16.69 -21.53
CA ALA A 245 -5.21 -16.54 -22.67
C ALA A 245 -5.86 -15.16 -22.66
N TYR A 246 -5.76 -14.46 -23.79
CA TYR A 246 -6.29 -13.11 -23.95
C TYR A 246 -6.60 -12.83 -25.43
N ALA A 247 -7.66 -12.07 -25.66
CA ALA A 247 -7.96 -11.44 -26.94
C ALA A 247 -8.34 -9.99 -26.68
N SER A 248 -7.78 -9.03 -27.40
CA SER A 248 -8.21 -7.63 -27.27
C SER A 248 -9.59 -7.41 -27.89
N TYR A 249 -10.34 -6.44 -27.40
CA TYR A 249 -11.54 -5.94 -28.03
C TYR A 249 -11.19 -5.14 -29.28
N THR A 250 -10.28 -4.21 -29.14
CA THR A 250 -9.78 -3.34 -30.23
C THR A 250 -8.68 -4.04 -31.04
N ALA A 251 -8.64 -3.80 -32.34
CA ALA A 251 -7.59 -4.32 -33.19
C ALA A 251 -6.21 -3.82 -32.77
N ALA A 252 -5.24 -4.71 -32.70
CA ALA A 252 -3.88 -4.38 -32.30
C ALA A 252 -3.29 -3.28 -33.21
N GLY A 253 -2.55 -2.32 -32.61
CA GLY A 253 -1.94 -1.21 -33.30
C GLY A 253 -2.88 -0.04 -33.61
N THR A 254 -4.11 -0.03 -33.13
CA THR A 254 -5.02 1.11 -33.21
C THR A 254 -4.39 2.30 -32.48
N ALA A 255 -4.17 3.40 -33.19
CA ALA A 255 -3.53 4.60 -32.63
C ALA A 255 -4.40 5.24 -31.54
N GLY A 256 -3.77 5.67 -30.45
CA GLY A 256 -4.44 6.36 -29.34
C GLY A 256 -5.28 5.46 -28.43
N ASN A 257 -5.25 4.13 -28.63
CA ASN A 257 -5.91 3.20 -27.74
C ASN A 257 -5.06 2.90 -26.50
N THR A 258 -5.70 2.73 -25.36
CA THR A 258 -5.14 2.16 -24.14
C THR A 258 -5.49 0.68 -24.08
N TRP A 259 -4.64 -0.16 -23.50
CA TRP A 259 -4.73 -1.60 -23.58
C TRP A 259 -4.74 -2.22 -22.20
N ASP A 260 -5.59 -3.23 -22.02
CA ASP A 260 -5.44 -4.11 -20.88
C ASP A 260 -4.01 -4.65 -20.83
N THR A 261 -3.43 -4.65 -19.66
CA THR A 261 -2.04 -5.01 -19.44
C THR A 261 -1.92 -6.07 -18.37
N LEU A 262 -1.20 -7.15 -18.69
CA LEU A 262 -0.73 -8.10 -17.68
C LEU A 262 0.71 -7.78 -17.33
N GLN A 263 0.93 -7.56 -16.05
CA GLN A 263 2.26 -7.43 -15.46
C GLN A 263 2.52 -8.58 -14.49
N VAL A 264 3.77 -9.04 -14.43
CA VAL A 264 4.22 -9.93 -13.36
C VAL A 264 5.35 -9.25 -12.63
N TRP A 265 5.18 -9.11 -11.32
CA TRP A 265 6.12 -8.49 -10.41
C TRP A 265 6.68 -9.51 -9.43
N LEU A 266 7.90 -9.30 -9.02
CA LEU A 266 8.50 -9.97 -7.88
C LEU A 266 8.59 -8.97 -6.73
N GLN A 267 7.81 -9.19 -5.69
CA GLN A 267 7.70 -8.30 -4.54
C GLN A 267 8.42 -8.93 -3.34
N PRO A 268 9.47 -8.31 -2.80
CA PRO A 268 10.05 -8.75 -1.55
C PRO A 268 9.00 -8.75 -0.43
N THR A 269 8.91 -9.84 0.32
CA THR A 269 7.84 -10.01 1.33
C THR A 269 7.97 -9.02 2.49
N CYS A 270 9.20 -8.70 2.86
CA CYS A 270 9.53 -7.90 4.05
C CYS A 270 10.01 -6.48 3.70
N GLY A 271 9.42 -5.87 2.70
CA GLY A 271 9.83 -4.55 2.24
C GLY A 271 10.97 -4.63 1.20
N GLY A 272 11.18 -3.55 0.50
CA GLY A 272 12.07 -3.46 -0.64
C GLY A 272 11.32 -3.10 -1.91
N GLU A 273 12.07 -2.70 -2.94
CA GLU A 273 11.47 -2.29 -4.21
C GLU A 273 11.01 -3.50 -5.02
N PRO A 274 9.75 -3.53 -5.48
CA PRO A 274 9.26 -4.57 -6.39
C PRO A 274 10.01 -4.54 -7.73
N VAL A 275 10.24 -5.71 -8.31
CA VAL A 275 10.90 -5.84 -9.60
C VAL A 275 9.88 -6.28 -10.66
N LEU A 276 9.75 -5.51 -11.73
CA LEU A 276 8.90 -5.85 -12.87
C LEU A 276 9.61 -6.91 -13.74
N LEU A 277 9.01 -8.09 -13.85
CA LEU A 277 9.54 -9.21 -14.62
C LEU A 277 8.92 -9.33 -16.02
N TYR A 278 7.64 -8.93 -16.13
CA TYR A 278 6.85 -9.13 -17.34
C TYR A 278 5.86 -7.99 -17.48
N ASN A 279 5.72 -7.47 -18.69
CA ASN A 279 4.78 -6.40 -19.01
C ASN A 279 4.33 -6.57 -20.47
N LYS A 280 3.13 -7.14 -20.67
CA LYS A 280 2.58 -7.34 -22.02
C LYS A 280 1.17 -6.76 -22.13
N TYR A 281 0.88 -6.26 -23.31
CA TYR A 281 -0.40 -5.67 -23.70
C TYR A 281 -0.60 -5.82 -25.22
N SER A 282 -1.78 -5.49 -25.72
CA SER A 282 -2.08 -5.51 -27.16
C SER A 282 -1.67 -6.84 -27.83
N SER A 283 -0.98 -6.81 -28.97
CA SER A 283 -0.51 -7.98 -29.71
C SER A 283 0.45 -8.87 -28.93
N ASP A 284 1.24 -8.30 -28.03
CA ASP A 284 2.23 -9.07 -27.25
C ASP A 284 1.55 -9.95 -26.20
N LEU A 285 0.43 -9.48 -25.65
CA LEU A 285 -0.38 -10.24 -24.71
C LEU A 285 -1.34 -11.19 -25.45
N ALA A 286 -1.91 -10.77 -26.56
CA ALA A 286 -2.96 -11.52 -27.27
C ALA A 286 -2.51 -12.94 -27.67
N THR A 287 -3.38 -13.92 -27.44
CA THR A 287 -3.24 -15.33 -27.80
C THR A 287 -4.25 -15.78 -28.86
N ALA A 288 -5.18 -14.89 -29.18
CA ALA A 288 -6.20 -15.05 -30.21
C ALA A 288 -6.43 -13.73 -30.95
N ASN A 289 -7.14 -13.80 -32.07
CA ASN A 289 -7.55 -12.59 -32.80
C ASN A 289 -8.46 -11.73 -31.93
N ASN A 290 -8.42 -10.41 -32.13
CA ASN A 290 -9.33 -9.50 -31.45
C ASN A 290 -10.81 -9.83 -31.72
N THR A 291 -11.65 -9.57 -30.74
CA THR A 291 -13.09 -9.81 -30.82
C THR A 291 -13.86 -8.79 -30.01
N THR A 292 -14.94 -8.30 -30.58
CA THR A 292 -15.89 -7.40 -29.89
C THR A 292 -16.91 -8.14 -29.02
N ASN A 293 -16.87 -9.46 -29.01
CA ASN A 293 -17.66 -10.30 -28.10
C ASN A 293 -16.80 -10.66 -26.87
N VAL A 294 -17.48 -10.99 -25.78
CA VAL A 294 -16.81 -11.54 -24.57
C VAL A 294 -15.90 -12.69 -24.95
N PHE A 295 -14.64 -12.59 -24.66
CA PHE A 295 -13.66 -13.64 -24.95
C PHE A 295 -13.72 -14.74 -23.90
N THR A 296 -13.89 -15.97 -24.36
CA THR A 296 -13.72 -17.19 -23.58
C THR A 296 -12.82 -18.14 -24.37
N PRO A 297 -11.61 -18.44 -23.92
CA PRO A 297 -10.65 -19.18 -24.72
C PRO A 297 -11.02 -20.64 -24.90
N THR A 298 -10.75 -21.15 -26.10
CA THR A 298 -10.69 -22.57 -26.40
C THR A 298 -9.35 -23.17 -25.96
N ALA A 299 -9.23 -24.49 -25.92
CA ALA A 299 -8.01 -25.20 -25.50
C ALA A 299 -6.73 -24.80 -26.30
N SER A 300 -6.89 -24.38 -27.55
CA SER A 300 -5.77 -23.99 -28.46
C SER A 300 -5.37 -22.52 -28.34
N GLN A 301 -6.11 -21.70 -27.57
CA GLN A 301 -5.90 -20.25 -27.44
C GLN A 301 -5.14 -19.88 -26.16
N TRP A 302 -4.45 -20.82 -25.57
CA TRP A 302 -3.57 -20.61 -24.42
C TRP A 302 -2.12 -20.62 -24.88
N ARG A 303 -1.32 -19.75 -24.29
CA ARG A 303 0.13 -19.66 -24.50
C ARG A 303 0.85 -19.80 -23.16
N MET A 304 1.88 -20.65 -23.16
CA MET A 304 2.78 -20.73 -22.01
C MET A 304 3.75 -19.57 -22.03
N GLU A 305 3.90 -18.92 -20.90
CA GLU A 305 4.92 -17.92 -20.62
C GLU A 305 5.89 -18.48 -19.59
N THR A 306 7.16 -18.18 -19.78
CA THR A 306 8.24 -18.61 -18.90
C THR A 306 9.09 -17.42 -18.51
N ILE A 307 9.35 -17.25 -17.23
CA ILE A 307 10.15 -16.17 -16.65
C ILE A 307 11.26 -16.77 -15.79
N GLU A 308 12.50 -16.41 -16.09
CA GLU A 308 13.66 -16.81 -15.29
C GLU A 308 13.74 -16.00 -14.00
N LEU A 309 13.77 -16.67 -12.84
CA LEU A 309 13.88 -16.05 -11.53
C LEU A 309 15.31 -16.07 -10.97
N GLN A 310 16.26 -16.77 -11.63
CA GLN A 310 17.64 -16.89 -11.18
C GLN A 310 18.33 -15.54 -10.90
N PRO A 311 18.15 -14.47 -11.68
CA PRO A 311 18.80 -13.18 -11.39
C PRO A 311 18.35 -12.54 -10.06
N TYR A 312 17.29 -13.04 -9.45
CA TYR A 312 16.62 -12.43 -8.29
C TYR A 312 16.74 -13.27 -7.01
N THR A 313 17.56 -14.31 -7.00
CA THR A 313 17.76 -15.18 -5.83
C THR A 313 18.31 -14.46 -4.60
N ASN A 314 18.89 -13.27 -4.77
CA ASN A 314 19.37 -12.42 -3.69
C ASN A 314 18.28 -11.59 -2.98
N LEU A 315 17.04 -11.60 -3.47
CA LEU A 315 15.95 -10.82 -2.88
C LEU A 315 15.33 -11.46 -1.62
N GLY A 316 15.73 -12.69 -1.28
CA GLY A 316 15.20 -13.40 -0.11
C GLY A 316 13.80 -13.97 -0.35
N ASN A 317 12.93 -13.81 0.64
CA ASN A 317 11.54 -14.19 0.53
C ASN A 317 10.79 -13.19 -0.34
N VAL A 318 10.16 -13.69 -1.39
CA VAL A 318 9.43 -12.89 -2.37
C VAL A 318 8.02 -13.45 -2.60
N ARG A 319 7.14 -12.60 -3.11
CA ARG A 319 5.83 -12.97 -3.66
C ARG A 319 5.80 -12.68 -5.15
N VAL A 320 5.21 -13.56 -5.93
CA VAL A 320 4.89 -13.31 -7.34
C VAL A 320 3.53 -12.64 -7.40
N VAL A 321 3.46 -11.51 -8.08
CA VAL A 321 2.24 -10.71 -8.22
C VAL A 321 1.86 -10.65 -9.69
N PHE A 322 0.70 -11.21 -10.04
CA PHE A 322 0.06 -11.04 -11.34
C PHE A 322 -0.86 -9.83 -11.27
N ARG A 323 -0.47 -8.74 -11.90
CA ARG A 323 -1.21 -7.49 -11.91
C ARG A 323 -1.93 -7.28 -13.23
N ASN A 324 -3.23 -7.12 -13.17
CA ASN A 324 -4.03 -6.64 -14.28
C ASN A 324 -4.18 -5.13 -14.20
N ARG A 325 -4.03 -4.46 -15.33
CA ARG A 325 -4.48 -3.07 -15.51
C ARG A 325 -5.55 -3.07 -16.58
N SER A 326 -6.77 -2.76 -16.19
CA SER A 326 -7.90 -2.74 -17.12
C SER A 326 -7.98 -1.41 -17.87
N HIS A 327 -8.24 -1.52 -19.18
CA HIS A 327 -8.57 -0.39 -20.06
C HIS A 327 -9.81 -0.74 -20.92
N PHE A 328 -10.72 -1.54 -20.36
CA PHE A 328 -11.98 -1.88 -20.98
C PHE A 328 -11.82 -2.59 -22.34
N GLU A 329 -10.91 -3.57 -22.41
CA GLU A 329 -10.74 -4.37 -23.62
C GLU A 329 -11.49 -5.70 -23.50
N ASN A 330 -10.88 -6.78 -23.00
CA ASN A 330 -11.54 -8.08 -22.93
C ASN A 330 -10.98 -8.97 -21.82
N ASN A 331 -11.62 -10.09 -21.56
CA ASN A 331 -11.27 -10.98 -20.47
C ASN A 331 -9.89 -11.58 -20.60
N LEU A 332 -9.15 -11.57 -19.50
CA LEU A 332 -7.82 -12.14 -19.35
C LEU A 332 -7.90 -13.36 -18.43
N TYR A 333 -7.23 -14.45 -18.83
CA TYR A 333 -7.22 -15.72 -18.10
C TYR A 333 -5.80 -16.15 -17.81
N ILE A 334 -5.57 -16.74 -16.63
CA ILE A 334 -4.30 -17.37 -16.22
C ILE A 334 -4.61 -18.76 -15.64
N ASP A 335 -3.74 -19.72 -15.93
CA ASP A 335 -3.85 -21.09 -15.45
C ASP A 335 -2.47 -21.74 -15.30
N ASP A 336 -2.39 -22.90 -14.65
CA ASP A 336 -1.19 -23.73 -14.53
C ASP A 336 0.05 -22.94 -14.07
N ILE A 337 -0.09 -22.11 -13.05
CA ILE A 337 1.04 -21.38 -12.48
C ILE A 337 1.97 -22.37 -11.77
N ASN A 338 3.24 -22.39 -12.16
CA ASN A 338 4.26 -23.28 -11.62
C ASN A 338 5.55 -22.51 -11.35
N ILE A 339 5.95 -22.44 -10.08
CA ILE A 339 7.25 -21.91 -9.69
C ILE A 339 8.09 -23.08 -9.24
N HIS A 340 9.18 -23.36 -9.98
CA HIS A 340 10.01 -24.53 -9.70
C HIS A 340 11.50 -24.22 -9.79
N ALA A 341 12.29 -24.96 -9.03
CA ALA A 341 13.75 -24.92 -9.14
C ALA A 341 14.21 -25.53 -10.46
N TRP A 342 15.35 -25.06 -10.96
CA TRP A 342 15.99 -25.72 -12.08
C TRP A 342 16.34 -27.18 -11.70
N ALA A 343 16.13 -28.06 -12.65
CA ALA A 343 16.64 -29.42 -12.50
C ALA A 343 18.16 -29.37 -12.37
N VAL A 344 18.68 -29.80 -11.23
CA VAL A 344 20.13 -30.00 -11.08
C VAL A 344 20.53 -31.08 -12.09
N GLY A 345 21.18 -30.64 -13.16
CA GLY A 345 21.71 -31.61 -14.15
C GLY A 345 22.68 -32.54 -13.44
N ASN A 346 22.34 -33.81 -13.35
CA ASN A 346 23.30 -34.84 -13.01
C ASN A 346 24.39 -34.81 -14.07
N ASN A 347 25.44 -34.01 -13.85
CA ASN A 347 26.67 -34.17 -14.58
C ASN A 347 27.31 -35.49 -14.10
N THR A 348 26.92 -36.59 -14.74
CA THR A 348 27.66 -37.88 -14.69
C THR A 348 28.67 -37.92 -15.82
#